data_a7ceb60916b4e3d67dce618ed2e6f67e
#
_entry.id   a7ceb60916b4e3d67dce618ed2e6f67e
#
_cell.length_a   1.000
_cell.length_b   1.000
_cell.length_c   1.000
_cell.angle_alpha   90.00
_cell.angle_beta   90.00
_cell.angle_gamma   90.00
#
_symmetry.space_group_name_H-M   'P 1'
#
loop_
_entity.id
_entity.type
_entity.pdbx_description
1 polymer ?
#
loop_
_entity_poly.entity_id
_entity_poly.type
_entity_poly.pdbx_seq_one_letter_code
_entity_poly.pdbx_strand_id
1 'polypeptide(L)'
;KVLMLISARFVFNPSEWHPHVLVGGWCAFRVSKNRPRCPVCAGQMKKNGTTSKGTTRWRCKDPNCGSSTTRTHTDRTQARDFKAFVSYVTSTATLSALAGQQRVSRWTLDRRFEPFWLIDIPNDGAPQRVYDQIFIDGTYTAAGCLLVAASRDHVIAWHWTKHETAHAYTQLLRKIAEPLCVVLDGGQGALTAIKACWPNAMIQRCLVHAQRVIRRYTTHGRAPTPAKPSTHWR
;
A
#
# COMPACT_ATOMS: atom_id res chain seq x y z
N LYS A 1 4.80 13.13 1.39
CA LYS A 1 4.12 13.64 2.62
C LYS A 1 2.61 13.37 2.62
N VAL A 2 1.96 13.24 1.48
CA VAL A 2 0.58 12.77 1.37
C VAL A 2 0.48 11.27 1.66
N LEU A 3 1.45 10.48 1.23
CA LEU A 3 1.64 9.12 1.72
C LEU A 3 1.71 9.03 3.25
N MET A 4 2.22 10.05 3.95
CA MET A 4 2.20 10.09 5.42
C MET A 4 0.80 10.31 6.01
N LEU A 5 -0.07 11.09 5.38
CA LEU A 5 -1.45 11.28 5.85
C LEU A 5 -2.34 10.07 5.49
N ILE A 6 -2.07 9.41 4.38
CA ILE A 6 -2.71 8.15 3.99
C ILE A 6 -2.15 6.99 4.83
N SER A 7 -0.86 6.99 5.15
CA SER A 7 -0.20 5.98 6.00
C SER A 7 -0.64 6.02 7.47
N ALA A 8 -0.98 7.20 8.00
CA ALA A 8 -1.28 7.35 9.44
C ALA A 8 -2.61 6.71 9.88
N ARG A 9 -3.44 6.22 8.93
CA ARG A 9 -4.72 5.57 9.24
C ARG A 9 -5.04 4.34 8.38
N PHE A 10 -4.07 3.76 7.72
CA PHE A 10 -4.23 2.41 7.22
C PHE A 10 -4.18 1.47 8.42
N VAL A 11 -5.29 1.35 9.12
CA VAL A 11 -5.51 0.26 10.06
C VAL A 11 -5.72 -0.99 9.21
N PHE A 12 -4.60 -1.51 8.69
CA PHE A 12 -4.55 -2.86 8.20
C PHE A 12 -4.78 -3.73 9.44
N ASN A 13 -5.97 -4.27 9.57
CA ASN A 13 -6.28 -5.25 10.60
C ASN A 13 -5.72 -6.61 10.14
N PRO A 14 -4.56 -7.06 10.67
CA PRO A 14 -3.95 -8.32 10.23
C PRO A 14 -4.80 -9.54 10.57
N SER A 15 -5.84 -9.39 11.42
CA SER A 15 -6.75 -10.47 11.79
C SER A 15 -7.85 -10.72 10.75
N GLU A 16 -8.10 -9.77 9.84
CA GLU A 16 -9.08 -9.91 8.75
C GLU A 16 -8.45 -10.37 7.43
N TRP A 17 -7.13 -10.48 7.39
CA TRP A 17 -6.44 -10.99 6.20
C TRP A 17 -6.54 -12.52 6.15
N HIS A 18 -7.56 -13.01 5.46
CA HIS A 18 -7.66 -14.42 5.09
C HIS A 18 -6.92 -14.62 3.75
N PRO A 19 -5.84 -15.42 3.71
CA PRO A 19 -5.10 -15.72 2.48
C PRO A 19 -5.90 -16.59 1.49
N HIS A 20 -7.22 -16.64 1.61
CA HIS A 20 -8.09 -17.52 0.82
C HIS A 20 -8.58 -16.92 -0.50
N VAL A 21 -8.24 -15.67 -0.84
CA VAL A 21 -8.80 -14.99 -2.03
C VAL A 21 -7.98 -15.20 -3.30
N LEU A 22 -6.79 -15.76 -3.21
CA LEU A 22 -5.96 -16.02 -4.39
C LEU A 22 -5.43 -17.46 -4.37
N VAL A 23 -6.20 -18.43 -4.69
CA VAL A 23 -5.93 -19.65 -5.51
C VAL A 23 -7.09 -20.62 -5.33
N GLY A 24 -7.69 -21.06 -6.43
CA GLY A 24 -8.79 -22.02 -6.41
C GLY A 24 -8.45 -23.33 -5.71
N GLY A 25 -9.43 -23.83 -4.94
CA GLY A 25 -9.53 -25.23 -4.56
C GLY A 25 -8.61 -25.72 -3.45
N TRP A 26 -8.85 -25.32 -2.19
CA TRP A 26 -8.24 -26.00 -1.05
C TRP A 26 -9.26 -26.77 -0.24
N CYS A 27 -9.25 -28.11 -0.42
CA CYS A 27 -9.88 -29.01 0.54
C CYS A 27 -9.25 -28.83 1.94
N ALA A 28 -10.11 -28.62 2.94
CA ALA A 28 -9.70 -28.54 4.34
C ALA A 28 -9.19 -29.90 4.84
N PHE A 29 -7.91 -30.17 4.70
CA PHE A 29 -7.27 -31.31 5.36
C PHE A 29 -6.84 -30.90 6.78
N ARG A 30 -7.26 -31.67 7.78
CA ARG A 30 -6.76 -31.57 9.15
C ARG A 30 -5.24 -31.76 9.14
N VAL A 31 -4.51 -30.68 9.27
CA VAL A 31 -3.04 -30.71 9.43
C VAL A 31 -2.73 -31.17 10.85
N SER A 32 -2.08 -32.31 11.02
CA SER A 32 -1.52 -32.69 12.33
C SER A 32 -0.51 -31.63 12.73
N LYS A 33 -0.67 -31.07 13.93
CA LYS A 33 0.03 -29.86 14.44
C LYS A 33 1.57 -29.91 14.41
N ASN A 34 2.19 -31.07 14.10
CA ASN A 34 3.64 -31.29 14.32
C ASN A 34 4.45 -31.70 13.09
N ARG A 35 3.89 -31.76 11.89
CA ARG A 35 4.65 -32.14 10.69
C ARG A 35 4.54 -31.06 9.61
N PRO A 36 5.68 -30.54 9.13
CA PRO A 36 5.64 -29.57 8.03
C PRO A 36 5.22 -30.24 6.71
N ARG A 37 4.69 -29.43 5.81
CA ARG A 37 4.48 -29.83 4.41
C ARG A 37 5.74 -29.52 3.59
N CYS A 38 5.93 -30.28 2.53
CA CYS A 38 7.04 -30.05 1.62
C CYS A 38 6.90 -28.66 0.94
N PRO A 39 7.94 -27.82 0.95
CA PRO A 39 7.88 -26.51 0.31
C PRO A 39 7.85 -26.59 -1.22
N VAL A 40 8.13 -27.75 -1.81
CA VAL A 40 8.18 -27.94 -3.27
C VAL A 40 6.88 -28.55 -3.80
N CYS A 41 6.40 -29.67 -3.21
CA CYS A 41 5.22 -30.39 -3.72
C CYS A 41 4.03 -30.39 -2.74
N ALA A 42 4.12 -29.67 -1.62
CA ALA A 42 3.12 -29.65 -0.54
C ALA A 42 2.82 -31.02 0.10
N GLY A 43 3.53 -32.07 -0.27
CA GLY A 43 3.40 -33.43 0.25
C GLY A 43 3.81 -33.55 1.72
N GLN A 44 3.53 -34.72 2.32
CA GLN A 44 3.90 -34.99 3.71
C GLN A 44 5.43 -35.12 3.85
N MET A 45 5.95 -34.67 4.99
CA MET A 45 7.36 -34.82 5.31
C MET A 45 7.58 -35.81 6.46
N LYS A 46 8.73 -36.47 6.47
CA LYS A 46 9.22 -37.32 7.55
C LYS A 46 10.49 -36.73 8.17
N LYS A 47 10.73 -37.02 9.46
CA LYS A 47 11.99 -36.67 10.11
C LYS A 47 13.14 -37.40 9.42
N ASN A 48 14.24 -36.68 9.17
CA ASN A 48 15.43 -37.19 8.49
C ASN A 48 16.69 -36.70 9.23
N GLY A 49 16.81 -37.10 10.50
CA GLY A 49 17.92 -36.74 11.37
C GLY A 49 17.89 -35.29 11.88
N THR A 50 19.01 -34.85 12.36
CA THR A 50 19.23 -33.48 12.89
C THR A 50 20.45 -32.86 12.23
N THR A 51 20.52 -31.53 12.25
CA THR A 51 21.72 -30.80 11.88
C THR A 51 22.72 -30.80 12.98
N SER A 52 23.99 -30.39 12.73
CA SER A 52 25.01 -30.18 13.74
C SER A 52 24.60 -29.23 14.87
N LYS A 53 23.64 -28.34 14.61
CA LYS A 53 23.05 -27.40 15.58
C LYS A 53 21.81 -27.95 16.30
N GLY A 54 21.54 -29.25 16.23
CA GLY A 54 20.38 -29.87 16.89
C GLY A 54 19.03 -29.65 16.24
N THR A 55 18.96 -28.94 15.09
CA THR A 55 17.68 -28.66 14.41
C THR A 55 17.20 -29.87 13.64
N THR A 56 15.94 -30.28 13.81
CA THR A 56 15.35 -31.40 13.07
C THR A 56 15.34 -31.15 11.57
N ARG A 57 15.86 -32.09 10.80
CA ARG A 57 15.78 -32.12 9.34
C ARG A 57 14.56 -32.92 8.91
N TRP A 58 13.88 -32.43 7.88
CA TRP A 58 12.69 -33.06 7.32
C TRP A 58 12.94 -33.41 5.86
N ARG A 59 12.44 -34.56 5.39
CA ARG A 59 12.52 -35.02 4.00
C ARG A 59 11.13 -35.32 3.47
N CYS A 60 10.84 -34.94 2.23
CA CYS A 60 9.59 -35.25 1.56
C CYS A 60 9.44 -36.79 1.46
N LYS A 61 8.20 -37.27 1.68
CA LYS A 61 7.87 -38.69 1.54
C LYS A 61 7.67 -39.10 0.08
N ASP A 62 7.37 -38.13 -0.79
CA ASP A 62 7.21 -38.37 -2.22
C ASP A 62 8.58 -38.72 -2.82
N PRO A 63 8.74 -39.92 -3.42
CA PRO A 63 9.98 -40.39 -4.00
C PRO A 63 10.43 -39.51 -5.17
N ASN A 64 9.50 -38.94 -5.94
CA ASN A 64 9.81 -38.07 -7.07
C ASN A 64 10.26 -36.67 -6.67
N CYS A 65 9.92 -36.23 -5.45
CA CYS A 65 10.29 -34.92 -4.95
C CYS A 65 11.58 -34.96 -4.13
N GLY A 66 11.69 -35.85 -3.14
CA GLY A 66 12.89 -36.07 -2.31
C GLY A 66 13.42 -34.85 -1.54
N SER A 67 12.76 -33.68 -1.63
CA SER A 67 13.18 -32.41 -1.06
C SER A 67 13.40 -32.49 0.45
N SER A 68 14.46 -31.81 0.95
CA SER A 68 14.79 -31.72 2.37
C SER A 68 14.74 -30.30 2.87
N THR A 69 14.24 -30.10 4.10
CA THR A 69 14.21 -28.79 4.75
C THR A 69 14.41 -28.91 6.27
N THR A 70 14.91 -27.87 6.89
CA THR A 70 14.96 -27.71 8.35
C THR A 70 13.86 -26.77 8.85
N ARG A 71 13.10 -26.12 7.94
CA ARG A 71 12.05 -25.17 8.28
C ARG A 71 10.76 -25.90 8.61
N THR A 72 10.24 -25.66 9.82
CA THR A 72 8.99 -26.26 10.30
C THR A 72 7.79 -25.32 10.24
N HIS A 73 8.01 -24.01 10.11
CA HIS A 73 6.99 -22.97 10.20
C HIS A 73 7.24 -21.85 9.19
N THR A 74 7.28 -22.19 7.91
CA THR A 74 7.47 -21.19 6.82
C THR A 74 6.40 -20.11 6.90
N ASP A 75 5.13 -20.49 7.10
CA ASP A 75 4.00 -19.57 7.12
C ASP A 75 4.10 -18.54 8.26
N ARG A 76 4.49 -18.97 9.46
CA ARG A 76 4.69 -18.04 10.60
C ARG A 76 5.84 -17.07 10.36
N THR A 77 6.90 -17.53 9.71
CA THR A 77 8.04 -16.68 9.39
C THR A 77 7.67 -15.67 8.33
N GLN A 78 6.97 -16.08 7.28
CA GLN A 78 6.47 -15.19 6.24
C GLN A 78 5.48 -14.16 6.79
N ALA A 79 4.51 -14.59 7.62
CA ALA A 79 3.56 -13.67 8.25
C ALA A 79 4.26 -12.63 9.14
N ARG A 80 5.29 -13.03 9.91
CA ARG A 80 6.09 -12.11 10.70
C ARG A 80 6.87 -11.13 9.84
N ASP A 81 7.52 -11.63 8.79
CA ASP A 81 8.33 -10.81 7.89
C ASP A 81 7.42 -9.87 7.07
N PHE A 82 6.23 -10.32 6.67
CA PHE A 82 5.21 -9.45 6.05
C PHE A 82 4.71 -8.37 7.01
N LYS A 83 4.42 -8.70 8.27
CA LYS A 83 4.05 -7.69 9.27
C LYS A 83 5.14 -6.63 9.45
N ALA A 84 6.40 -7.05 9.46
CA ALA A 84 7.53 -6.13 9.52
C ALA A 84 7.64 -5.26 8.25
N PHE A 85 7.39 -5.83 7.07
CA PHE A 85 7.33 -5.10 5.81
C PHE A 85 6.21 -4.05 5.83
N VAL A 86 4.99 -4.41 6.23
CA VAL A 86 3.87 -3.46 6.37
C VAL A 86 4.25 -2.33 7.33
N SER A 87 4.82 -2.66 8.49
CA SER A 87 5.30 -1.64 9.43
C SER A 87 6.36 -0.71 8.81
N TYR A 88 7.26 -1.24 7.98
CA TYR A 88 8.26 -0.46 7.26
C TYR A 88 7.63 0.52 6.27
N VAL A 89 6.71 0.06 5.43
CA VAL A 89 6.10 0.91 4.38
C VAL A 89 5.09 1.91 4.93
N THR A 90 4.48 1.65 6.09
CA THR A 90 3.47 2.51 6.71
C THR A 90 4.03 3.46 7.78
N SER A 91 5.30 3.32 8.17
CA SER A 91 5.93 4.16 9.21
C SER A 91 7.04 5.05 8.65
N THR A 92 7.63 5.86 9.51
CA THR A 92 8.83 6.67 9.22
C THR A 92 10.13 5.94 9.53
N ALA A 93 10.05 4.68 9.99
CA ALA A 93 11.21 3.88 10.36
C ALA A 93 12.10 3.61 9.15
N THR A 94 13.39 3.68 9.35
CA THR A 94 14.36 3.31 8.32
C THR A 94 14.58 1.79 8.33
N LEU A 95 14.98 1.23 7.18
CA LEU A 95 15.30 -0.20 7.09
C LEU A 95 16.42 -0.60 8.07
N SER A 96 17.39 0.30 8.29
CA SER A 96 18.48 0.08 9.24
C SER A 96 17.98 0.02 10.69
N ALA A 97 17.06 0.89 11.08
CA ALA A 97 16.47 0.86 12.43
C ALA A 97 15.67 -0.42 12.67
N LEU A 98 14.86 -0.85 11.70
CA LEU A 98 14.12 -2.12 11.79
C LEU A 98 15.05 -3.34 11.82
N ALA A 99 16.11 -3.35 11.04
CA ALA A 99 17.12 -4.42 11.04
C ALA A 99 17.80 -4.54 12.42
N GLY A 100 18.15 -3.40 13.03
CA GLY A 100 18.67 -3.35 14.40
C GLY A 100 17.69 -3.92 15.43
N GLN A 101 16.41 -3.55 15.37
CA GLN A 101 15.36 -4.09 16.24
C GLN A 101 15.22 -5.62 16.11
N GLN A 102 15.32 -6.14 14.88
CA GLN A 102 15.23 -7.58 14.61
C GLN A 102 16.55 -8.33 14.77
N ARG A 103 17.65 -7.64 15.14
CA ARG A 103 19.00 -8.19 15.28
C ARG A 103 19.47 -8.94 14.02
N VAL A 104 19.20 -8.38 12.85
CA VAL A 104 19.65 -8.88 11.55
C VAL A 104 20.37 -7.78 10.79
N SER A 105 21.14 -8.14 9.74
CA SER A 105 21.73 -7.15 8.87
C SER A 105 20.65 -6.47 8.01
N ARG A 106 20.89 -5.22 7.60
CA ARG A 106 20.00 -4.49 6.66
C ARG A 106 19.77 -5.32 5.39
N TRP A 107 20.82 -5.89 4.83
CA TRP A 107 20.73 -6.72 3.61
C TRP A 107 19.85 -7.96 3.81
N THR A 108 19.92 -8.62 5.00
CA THR A 108 19.07 -9.76 5.32
C THR A 108 17.59 -9.37 5.36
N LEU A 109 17.28 -8.20 5.91
CA LEU A 109 15.91 -7.70 5.99
C LEU A 109 15.39 -7.29 4.60
N ASP A 110 16.21 -6.60 3.83
CA ASP A 110 15.91 -6.19 2.45
C ASP A 110 15.53 -7.39 1.57
N ARG A 111 16.37 -8.44 1.57
CA ARG A 111 16.10 -9.68 0.85
C ARG A 111 14.83 -10.41 1.33
N ARG A 112 14.46 -10.29 2.62
CA ARG A 112 13.19 -10.83 3.12
C ARG A 112 11.98 -10.05 2.62
N PHE A 113 12.14 -8.76 2.37
CA PHE A 113 11.10 -7.87 1.89
C PHE A 113 10.91 -7.93 0.37
N GLU A 114 11.91 -8.39 -0.37
CA GLU A 114 11.88 -8.47 -1.83
C GLU A 114 10.62 -9.13 -2.40
N PRO A 115 10.12 -10.29 -1.91
CA PRO A 115 8.89 -10.90 -2.43
C PRO A 115 7.64 -10.06 -2.18
N PHE A 116 7.64 -9.21 -1.14
CA PHE A 116 6.47 -8.42 -0.77
C PHE A 116 6.29 -7.17 -1.64
N TRP A 117 7.34 -6.71 -2.32
CA TRP A 117 7.24 -5.64 -3.31
C TRP A 117 6.48 -6.06 -4.58
N LEU A 118 6.33 -7.38 -4.81
CA LEU A 118 5.63 -7.96 -5.96
C LEU A 118 4.15 -8.24 -5.67
N ILE A 119 3.66 -7.88 -4.47
CA ILE A 119 2.25 -8.06 -4.12
C ILE A 119 1.41 -7.07 -4.91
N ASP A 120 0.46 -7.61 -5.65
CA ASP A 120 -0.53 -6.81 -6.37
C ASP A 120 -1.47 -6.13 -5.37
N ILE A 121 -1.59 -4.81 -5.47
CA ILE A 121 -2.47 -4.03 -4.60
C ILE A 121 -3.82 -3.90 -5.30
N PRO A 122 -4.93 -4.35 -4.69
CA PRO A 122 -6.27 -4.22 -5.27
C PRO A 122 -6.57 -2.76 -5.64
N ASN A 123 -7.15 -2.56 -6.82
CA ASN A 123 -7.50 -1.24 -7.36
C ASN A 123 -8.83 -1.29 -8.14
N ASP A 124 -9.79 -2.02 -7.59
CA ASP A 124 -11.10 -2.25 -8.22
C ASP A 124 -11.99 -1.00 -8.19
N GLY A 125 -11.65 -0.05 -7.32
CA GLY A 125 -12.45 1.14 -7.10
C GLY A 125 -13.77 0.85 -6.36
N ALA A 126 -14.70 1.79 -6.43
CA ALA A 126 -16.02 1.66 -5.82
C ALA A 126 -17.10 2.34 -6.69
N PRO A 127 -17.41 1.79 -7.87
CA PRO A 127 -18.31 2.44 -8.82
C PRO A 127 -19.76 2.49 -8.36
N GLN A 128 -20.15 1.72 -7.36
CA GLN A 128 -21.53 1.65 -6.85
C GLN A 128 -21.71 2.28 -5.47
N ARG A 129 -20.61 2.74 -4.84
CA ARG A 129 -20.66 3.34 -3.52
C ARG A 129 -20.49 4.85 -3.60
N VAL A 130 -21.53 5.59 -3.22
CA VAL A 130 -21.46 7.04 -3.06
C VAL A 130 -20.82 7.38 -1.71
N TYR A 131 -19.79 8.24 -1.74
CA TYR A 131 -19.10 8.73 -0.55
C TYR A 131 -19.55 10.16 -0.24
N ASP A 132 -19.67 10.48 1.05
CA ASP A 132 -19.96 11.85 1.47
C ASP A 132 -18.82 12.79 1.08
N GLN A 133 -17.58 12.33 1.24
CA GLN A 133 -16.38 13.10 0.95
C GLN A 133 -15.25 12.23 0.42
N ILE A 134 -14.63 12.68 -0.69
CA ILE A 134 -13.43 12.07 -1.25
C ILE A 134 -12.30 13.09 -1.29
N PHE A 135 -11.10 12.66 -0.94
CA PHE A 135 -9.86 13.43 -1.08
C PHE A 135 -9.12 12.96 -2.32
N ILE A 136 -8.75 13.89 -3.18
CA ILE A 136 -7.95 13.61 -4.39
C ILE A 136 -6.63 14.35 -4.29
N ASP A 137 -5.54 13.63 -4.51
CA ASP A 137 -4.20 14.19 -4.50
C ASP A 137 -3.26 13.42 -5.44
N GLY A 138 -2.25 14.12 -5.95
CA GLY A 138 -1.20 13.54 -6.77
C GLY A 138 0.15 13.59 -6.06
N THR A 139 0.93 12.53 -6.18
CA THR A 139 2.28 12.46 -5.62
C THR A 139 3.28 12.09 -6.69
N TYR A 140 4.24 12.98 -6.95
CA TYR A 140 5.33 12.73 -7.88
C TYR A 140 6.43 11.89 -7.25
N THR A 141 6.91 10.92 -8.02
CA THR A 141 8.08 10.09 -7.73
C THR A 141 9.10 10.23 -8.88
N ALA A 142 10.27 9.63 -8.74
CA ALA A 142 11.25 9.59 -9.83
C ALA A 142 10.74 8.88 -11.11
N ALA A 143 9.77 7.97 -10.96
CA ALA A 143 9.26 7.16 -12.07
C ALA A 143 7.95 7.69 -12.68
N GLY A 144 7.29 8.67 -12.05
CA GLY A 144 6.01 9.21 -12.52
C GLY A 144 5.18 9.79 -11.39
N CYS A 145 3.88 9.92 -11.61
CA CYS A 145 2.93 10.46 -10.66
C CYS A 145 1.89 9.42 -10.26
N LEU A 146 1.65 9.25 -8.98
CA LEU A 146 0.58 8.45 -8.42
C LEU A 146 -0.59 9.36 -8.03
N LEU A 147 -1.70 9.23 -8.73
CA LEU A 147 -2.97 9.86 -8.38
C LEU A 147 -3.74 8.95 -7.44
N VAL A 148 -4.27 9.50 -6.37
CA VAL A 148 -4.98 8.75 -5.33
C VAL A 148 -6.31 9.41 -5.03
N ALA A 149 -7.35 8.61 -4.94
CA ALA A 149 -8.64 8.98 -4.38
C ALA A 149 -8.87 8.20 -3.09
N ALA A 150 -9.12 8.90 -2.00
CA ALA A 150 -9.28 8.30 -0.68
C ALA A 150 -10.50 8.84 0.05
N SER A 151 -11.14 8.01 0.86
CA SER A 151 -12.06 8.42 1.90
C SER A 151 -11.29 8.85 3.16
N ARG A 152 -11.99 9.11 4.26
CA ARG A 152 -11.34 9.35 5.56
C ARG A 152 -10.62 8.11 6.10
N ASP A 153 -11.06 6.93 5.70
CA ASP A 153 -10.67 5.67 6.31
C ASP A 153 -9.73 4.84 5.44
N HIS A 154 -9.85 4.93 4.11
CA HIS A 154 -9.07 4.09 3.19
C HIS A 154 -8.88 4.74 1.81
N VAL A 155 -7.93 4.21 1.06
CA VAL A 155 -7.76 4.50 -0.37
C VAL A 155 -8.83 3.75 -1.14
N ILE A 156 -9.61 4.49 -1.94
CA ILE A 156 -10.71 3.94 -2.75
C ILE A 156 -10.17 3.42 -4.08
N ALA A 157 -9.35 4.25 -4.74
CA ALA A 157 -8.72 3.92 -6.02
C ALA A 157 -7.45 4.74 -6.22
N TRP A 158 -6.61 4.26 -7.12
CA TRP A 158 -5.40 4.94 -7.53
C TRP A 158 -5.16 4.76 -9.03
N HIS A 159 -4.36 5.68 -9.61
CA HIS A 159 -3.96 5.63 -11.00
C HIS A 159 -2.51 6.10 -11.17
N TRP A 160 -1.71 5.28 -11.84
CA TRP A 160 -0.33 5.62 -12.15
C TRP A 160 -0.25 6.32 -13.50
N THR A 161 0.46 7.43 -13.58
CA THR A 161 0.61 8.23 -14.77
C THR A 161 1.98 8.91 -14.81
N LYS A 162 2.37 9.47 -15.95
CA LYS A 162 3.59 10.30 -16.04
C LYS A 162 3.37 11.70 -15.48
N HIS A 163 2.19 12.28 -15.72
CA HIS A 163 1.87 13.68 -15.38
C HIS A 163 0.42 13.81 -14.90
N GLU A 164 0.18 14.79 -14.05
CA GLU A 164 -1.16 15.17 -13.58
C GLU A 164 -1.94 15.87 -14.67
N THR A 165 -2.56 15.12 -15.58
CA THR A 165 -3.39 15.64 -16.65
C THR A 165 -4.88 15.40 -16.35
N ALA A 166 -5.77 16.18 -16.97
CA ALA A 166 -7.22 15.94 -16.87
C ALA A 166 -7.60 14.53 -17.33
N HIS A 167 -6.94 14.00 -18.36
CA HIS A 167 -7.14 12.64 -18.83
C HIS A 167 -6.78 11.60 -17.77
N ALA A 168 -5.64 11.75 -17.10
CA ALA A 168 -5.20 10.83 -16.05
C ALA A 168 -6.16 10.84 -14.84
N TYR A 169 -6.63 12.02 -14.44
CA TYR A 169 -7.66 12.14 -13.41
C TYR A 169 -8.97 11.49 -13.85
N THR A 170 -9.40 11.67 -15.11
CA THR A 170 -10.60 11.00 -15.65
C THR A 170 -10.50 9.47 -15.53
N GLN A 171 -9.33 8.88 -15.78
CA GLN A 171 -9.12 7.43 -15.60
C GLN A 171 -9.28 6.98 -14.14
N LEU A 172 -8.86 7.81 -13.20
CA LEU A 172 -9.07 7.57 -11.77
C LEU A 172 -10.54 7.68 -11.38
N LEU A 173 -11.20 8.79 -11.78
CA LEU A 173 -12.57 9.14 -11.39
C LEU A 173 -13.60 8.14 -11.91
N ARG A 174 -13.40 7.57 -13.11
CA ARG A 174 -14.28 6.54 -13.69
C ARG A 174 -14.41 5.27 -12.86
N LYS A 175 -13.48 5.02 -11.93
CA LYS A 175 -13.51 3.87 -11.02
C LYS A 175 -14.42 4.09 -9.81
N ILE A 176 -14.96 5.29 -9.62
CA ILE A 176 -15.61 5.69 -8.37
C ILE A 176 -16.92 6.39 -8.73
N ALA A 177 -17.99 6.11 -7.98
CA ALA A 177 -19.24 6.86 -8.11
C ALA A 177 -19.06 8.33 -7.72
N GLU A 178 -19.86 9.21 -8.31
CA GLU A 178 -19.86 10.64 -7.97
C GLU A 178 -20.12 10.84 -6.47
N PRO A 179 -19.20 11.49 -5.72
CA PRO A 179 -19.37 11.76 -4.29
C PRO A 179 -20.18 13.04 -4.06
N LEU A 180 -20.61 13.28 -2.83
CA LEU A 180 -21.25 14.55 -2.48
C LEU A 180 -20.24 15.70 -2.45
N CYS A 181 -19.01 15.45 -1.96
CA CYS A 181 -17.97 16.47 -1.87
C CYS A 181 -16.60 15.90 -2.28
N VAL A 182 -15.81 16.71 -2.99
CA VAL A 182 -14.43 16.40 -3.37
C VAL A 182 -13.49 17.44 -2.79
N VAL A 183 -12.47 17.01 -2.11
CA VAL A 183 -11.39 17.85 -1.58
C VAL A 183 -10.13 17.64 -2.41
N LEU A 184 -9.57 18.73 -2.98
CA LEU A 184 -8.36 18.70 -3.79
C LEU A 184 -7.47 19.93 -3.55
N ASP A 185 -6.24 19.89 -4.00
CA ASP A 185 -5.29 21.00 -3.91
C ASP A 185 -5.61 22.17 -4.84
N GLY A 186 -6.42 21.93 -5.88
CA GLY A 186 -6.87 22.89 -6.88
C GLY A 186 -6.06 22.91 -8.16
N GLY A 187 -5.34 21.83 -8.45
CA GLY A 187 -4.70 21.63 -9.75
C GLY A 187 -5.73 21.65 -10.89
N GLN A 188 -5.42 22.35 -11.99
CA GLN A 188 -6.36 22.53 -13.11
C GLN A 188 -6.76 21.20 -13.76
N GLY A 189 -5.83 20.24 -13.87
CA GLY A 189 -6.15 18.92 -14.42
C GLY A 189 -7.22 18.18 -13.63
N ALA A 190 -7.12 18.19 -12.30
CA ALA A 190 -8.11 17.60 -11.41
C ALA A 190 -9.46 18.32 -11.52
N LEU A 191 -9.46 19.66 -11.48
CA LEU A 191 -10.70 20.46 -11.60
C LEU A 191 -11.45 20.20 -12.91
N THR A 192 -10.74 20.15 -14.02
CA THR A 192 -11.33 19.87 -15.33
C THR A 192 -11.95 18.47 -15.36
N ALA A 193 -11.25 17.47 -14.86
CA ALA A 193 -11.74 16.09 -14.83
C ALA A 193 -12.97 15.95 -13.90
N ILE A 194 -12.94 16.57 -12.71
CA ILE A 194 -14.06 16.51 -11.75
C ILE A 194 -15.31 17.15 -12.35
N LYS A 195 -15.22 18.34 -12.93
CA LYS A 195 -16.36 19.00 -13.55
C LYS A 195 -16.97 18.19 -14.71
N ALA A 196 -16.15 17.43 -15.43
CA ALA A 196 -16.61 16.59 -16.52
C ALA A 196 -17.21 15.26 -16.04
N CYS A 197 -16.63 14.62 -15.01
CA CYS A 197 -17.06 13.30 -14.54
C CYS A 197 -18.11 13.37 -13.43
N TRP A 198 -18.05 14.40 -12.58
CA TRP A 198 -18.86 14.57 -11.37
C TRP A 198 -19.43 16.00 -11.31
N PRO A 199 -20.37 16.34 -12.20
CA PRO A 199 -20.88 17.70 -12.35
C PRO A 199 -21.65 18.22 -11.13
N ASN A 200 -22.21 17.31 -10.29
CA ASN A 200 -22.99 17.67 -9.10
C ASN A 200 -22.14 17.65 -7.81
N ALA A 201 -20.91 17.16 -7.86
CA ALA A 201 -20.05 17.09 -6.69
C ALA A 201 -19.63 18.48 -6.22
N MET A 202 -19.78 18.75 -4.93
CA MET A 202 -19.28 19.98 -4.31
C MET A 202 -17.75 19.96 -4.26
N ILE A 203 -17.09 21.00 -4.75
CA ILE A 203 -15.65 21.09 -4.79
C ILE A 203 -15.14 21.96 -3.64
N GLN A 204 -14.29 21.39 -2.79
CA GLN A 204 -13.63 22.08 -1.69
C GLN A 204 -12.12 22.10 -1.88
N ARG A 205 -11.49 23.25 -1.66
CA ARG A 205 -10.03 23.37 -1.62
C ARG A 205 -9.48 22.76 -0.35
N CYS A 206 -8.38 22.02 -0.50
CA CYS A 206 -7.69 21.43 0.64
C CYS A 206 -7.08 22.51 1.55
N LEU A 207 -7.55 22.61 2.77
CA LEU A 207 -7.09 23.61 3.75
C LEU A 207 -5.61 23.42 4.11
N VAL A 208 -5.12 22.19 4.10
CA VAL A 208 -3.68 21.89 4.35
C VAL A 208 -2.80 22.50 3.26
N HIS A 209 -3.20 22.40 2.00
CA HIS A 209 -2.49 23.00 0.89
C HIS A 209 -2.57 24.54 0.95
N ALA A 210 -3.75 25.10 1.23
CA ALA A 210 -3.92 26.54 1.44
C ALA A 210 -3.03 27.05 2.57
N GLN A 211 -3.01 26.38 3.73
CA GLN A 211 -2.16 26.73 4.85
C GLN A 211 -0.66 26.67 4.53
N ARG A 212 -0.23 25.67 3.74
CA ARG A 212 1.18 25.57 3.28
C ARG A 212 1.57 26.73 2.38
N VAL A 213 0.67 27.15 1.50
CA VAL A 213 0.89 28.33 0.65
C VAL A 213 1.06 29.58 1.53
N ILE A 214 0.14 29.82 2.47
CA ILE A 214 0.23 30.96 3.40
C ILE A 214 1.54 30.93 4.18
N ARG A 215 1.90 29.79 4.79
CA ARG A 215 3.16 29.65 5.54
C ARG A 215 4.39 29.95 4.71
N ARG A 216 4.41 29.61 3.42
CA ARG A 216 5.53 29.90 2.52
C ARG A 216 5.77 31.40 2.39
N TYR A 217 4.73 32.21 2.43
CA TYR A 217 4.84 33.66 2.35
C TYR A 217 5.08 34.32 3.71
N THR A 218 4.68 33.73 4.82
CA THR A 218 4.79 34.33 6.15
C THR A 218 6.08 33.96 6.90
N THR A 219 6.72 32.80 6.58
CA THR A 219 7.93 32.34 7.29
C THR A 219 9.26 32.77 6.66
N HIS A 220 9.26 33.27 5.44
CA HIS A 220 10.45 33.91 4.86
C HIS A 220 10.38 35.39 5.11
N GLY A 221 11.13 35.90 6.09
CA GLY A 221 11.22 37.29 6.53
C GLY A 221 11.57 38.37 5.47
N ARG A 222 11.13 38.19 4.24
CA ARG A 222 11.00 39.22 3.22
C ARG A 222 9.58 39.76 3.30
N ALA A 223 9.46 41.07 3.56
CA ALA A 223 8.21 41.79 3.37
C ALA A 223 7.57 41.36 2.05
N PRO A 224 6.29 40.97 2.04
CA PRO A 224 5.64 40.54 0.81
C PRO A 224 5.66 41.71 -0.19
N THR A 225 6.32 41.49 -1.33
CA THR A 225 6.06 42.35 -2.49
C THR A 225 4.56 42.26 -2.75
N PRO A 226 3.82 43.37 -2.77
CA PRO A 226 2.37 43.32 -2.97
C PRO A 226 2.08 42.57 -4.26
N ALA A 227 1.34 41.46 -4.13
CA ALA A 227 0.94 40.68 -5.27
C ALA A 227 0.14 41.59 -6.22
N LYS A 228 0.55 41.64 -7.50
CA LYS A 228 -0.29 42.26 -8.54
C LYS A 228 -1.67 41.64 -8.47
N PRO A 229 -2.76 42.41 -8.40
CA PRO A 229 -4.08 41.88 -8.40
C PRO A 229 -4.27 41.05 -9.67
N SER A 230 -4.57 39.75 -9.50
CA SER A 230 -4.93 38.90 -10.63
C SER A 230 -6.28 39.34 -11.15
N THR A 231 -6.31 39.87 -12.38
CA THR A 231 -7.52 40.36 -13.06
C THR A 231 -8.43 39.25 -13.58
N HIS A 232 -8.48 38.10 -12.92
CA HIS A 232 -9.31 36.97 -13.36
C HIS A 232 -10.22 36.45 -12.25
N TRP A 233 -11.18 37.32 -11.86
CA TRP A 233 -12.42 36.87 -11.22
C TRP A 233 -13.58 37.40 -12.08
N ARG A 234 -14.01 36.63 -13.07
CA ARG A 234 -15.36 36.64 -13.63
C ARG A 234 -15.91 35.24 -13.73
#